data_a991c8730a534af919ec8d8127219e77
#
_entry.id   a991c8730a534af919ec8d8127219e77
#
_cell.length_a   1.000
_cell.length_b   1.000
_cell.length_c   1.000
_cell.angle_alpha   90.00
_cell.angle_beta   90.00
_cell.angle_gamma   90.00
#
_symmetry.space_group_name_H-M   'P 1'
#
loop_
_entity.id
_entity.type
_entity.pdbx_description
1 polymer ?
#
loop_
_entity_poly.entity_id
_entity_poly.type
_entity_poly.pdbx_seq_one_letter_code
_entity_poly.pdbx_strand_id
1 'polypeptide(L)'
;MSQVMLCVKGISALPGTGRISSLSGKKLKNINVTREYIIRNKDCEIQCDFVRKDCKRLRISVTPDLKVKVTAPLNASDSFIHNAIREKTPWIIKTVQRLDNCLVLPIPENYVTDERLAYLGSEIRLKVVRGKKETPWLSGDTLFVHLPRPDMKNVKKEVDKWYRLEAERIFGRYLKEGYSIVSKYGLREPFLKIRRMKSRWGSCGRSGKITLNLRLIHLPPVCIEYIVMHELCHLKYLNHSKDFYSFLQLMMPDWRERKRVLESYR
;
A
#
# COMPACT_ATOMS: atom_id res chain seq x y z
N MET A 1 -32.24 -11.72 3.68
CA MET A 1 -32.11 -10.26 3.82
C MET A 1 -31.49 -9.96 5.18
N SER A 2 -30.19 -9.70 5.22
CA SER A 2 -29.47 -9.43 6.47
C SER A 2 -29.57 -7.94 6.79
N GLN A 3 -30.28 -7.61 7.85
CA GLN A 3 -30.35 -6.24 8.37
C GLN A 3 -28.97 -5.86 8.95
N VAL A 4 -28.30 -4.92 8.32
CA VAL A 4 -27.09 -4.27 8.85
C VAL A 4 -27.57 -3.15 9.79
N MET A 5 -27.30 -3.31 11.07
CA MET A 5 -27.68 -2.31 12.08
C MET A 5 -26.49 -1.35 12.31
N LEU A 6 -26.66 -0.09 11.96
CA LEU A 6 -25.71 0.98 12.28
C LEU A 6 -25.96 1.47 13.71
N CYS A 7 -25.04 1.22 14.62
CA CYS A 7 -25.10 1.77 15.96
C CYS A 7 -24.14 2.93 16.10
N VAL A 8 -24.67 4.14 16.30
CA VAL A 8 -23.90 5.32 16.63
C VAL A 8 -23.81 5.39 18.15
N LYS A 9 -22.64 5.14 18.74
CA LYS A 9 -22.43 5.55 20.14
C LYS A 9 -22.33 7.07 20.19
N GLY A 10 -23.43 7.73 20.51
CA GLY A 10 -23.43 9.12 20.91
C GLY A 10 -22.69 9.26 22.23
N ILE A 11 -21.56 9.95 22.23
CA ILE A 11 -21.00 10.48 23.47
C ILE A 11 -21.95 11.59 23.90
N SER A 12 -22.58 11.43 25.08
CA SER A 12 -23.37 12.44 25.75
C SER A 12 -22.55 13.73 25.81
N ALA A 13 -23.05 14.78 25.18
CA ALA A 13 -22.50 16.12 25.29
C ALA A 13 -22.62 16.58 26.75
N LEU A 14 -21.50 16.82 27.40
CA LEU A 14 -21.45 17.64 28.60
C LEU A 14 -21.74 19.10 28.18
N PRO A 15 -22.59 19.86 28.89
CA PRO A 15 -22.90 21.23 28.57
C PRO A 15 -21.76 22.14 29.03
N GLY A 16 -20.98 22.62 28.08
CA GLY A 16 -19.98 23.68 28.29
C GLY A 16 -20.36 24.90 27.48
N THR A 17 -21.14 25.79 28.07
CA THR A 17 -21.39 27.15 27.55
C THR A 17 -20.12 27.99 27.64
N GLY A 18 -19.40 28.09 26.54
CA GLY A 18 -18.29 29.02 26.36
C GLY A 18 -18.61 30.02 25.26
N ARG A 19 -18.84 31.32 25.65
CA ARG A 19 -18.97 32.44 24.74
C ARG A 19 -17.80 32.53 23.78
N ILE A 20 -18.10 32.53 22.49
CA ILE A 20 -17.11 32.80 21.43
C ILE A 20 -17.03 34.33 21.28
N SER A 21 -15.96 34.92 21.81
CA SER A 21 -15.55 36.28 21.47
C SER A 21 -14.95 36.28 20.05
N SER A 22 -15.42 37.26 19.26
CA SER A 22 -14.96 37.55 17.90
C SER A 22 -13.44 37.76 17.85
N LEU A 23 -12.73 36.91 17.16
CA LEU A 23 -11.36 37.13 16.69
C LEU A 23 -11.32 37.07 15.17
N SER A 24 -10.90 38.20 14.61
CA SER A 24 -10.72 38.49 13.20
C SER A 24 -9.74 37.56 12.50
N GLY A 25 -10.10 37.09 11.29
CA GLY A 25 -9.23 36.98 10.13
C GLY A 25 -7.96 36.13 10.23
N LYS A 26 -8.04 34.84 10.64
CA LYS A 26 -7.05 33.84 10.25
C LYS A 26 -7.78 32.59 9.72
N LYS A 27 -7.49 32.20 8.47
CA LYS A 27 -7.99 30.95 7.86
C LYS A 27 -7.79 29.80 8.83
N LEU A 28 -8.85 29.29 9.43
CA LEU A 28 -8.89 28.04 10.18
C LEU A 28 -8.66 26.88 9.18
N LYS A 29 -7.40 26.55 8.94
CA LYS A 29 -7.00 25.34 8.21
C LYS A 29 -7.05 24.17 9.19
N ASN A 30 -7.91 23.19 8.88
CA ASN A 30 -7.97 21.86 9.50
C ASN A 30 -8.56 21.75 10.91
N ILE A 31 -9.88 21.83 11.01
CA ILE A 31 -10.58 21.21 12.15
C ILE A 31 -10.77 19.74 11.80
N ASN A 32 -9.88 18.87 12.29
CA ASN A 32 -10.05 17.43 12.24
C ASN A 32 -11.01 17.02 13.37
N VAL A 33 -12.30 16.92 13.07
CA VAL A 33 -13.25 16.28 13.99
C VAL A 33 -13.19 14.78 13.67
N THR A 34 -12.50 14.02 14.49
CA THR A 34 -12.47 12.56 14.41
C THR A 34 -13.66 12.02 15.20
N ARG A 35 -14.53 11.29 14.54
CA ARG A 35 -15.62 10.52 15.17
C ARG A 35 -15.43 9.06 14.80
N GLU A 36 -15.71 8.18 15.73
CA GLU A 36 -15.67 6.74 15.49
C GLU A 36 -17.07 6.24 15.15
N TYR A 37 -17.17 5.44 14.08
CA TYR A 37 -18.39 4.74 13.70
C TYR A 37 -18.12 3.24 13.73
N ILE A 38 -19.08 2.47 14.18
CA ILE A 38 -19.00 1.02 14.17
C ILE A 38 -20.04 0.49 13.17
N ILE A 39 -19.55 -0.21 12.15
CA ILE A 39 -20.39 -1.00 11.24
C ILE A 39 -20.53 -2.39 11.86
N ARG A 40 -21.77 -2.77 12.20
CA ARG A 40 -22.06 -4.11 12.73
C ARG A 40 -22.70 -4.95 11.65
N ASN A 41 -22.18 -6.14 11.45
CA ASN A 41 -22.80 -7.21 10.68
C ASN A 41 -22.92 -8.45 11.59
N LYS A 42 -23.69 -9.47 11.18
CA LYS A 42 -23.92 -10.69 11.98
C LYS A 42 -22.63 -11.31 12.52
N ASP A 43 -21.53 -11.21 11.77
CA ASP A 43 -20.26 -11.90 12.02
C ASP A 43 -19.10 -10.98 12.36
N CYS A 44 -19.24 -9.64 12.28
CA CYS A 44 -18.13 -8.72 12.54
C CYS A 44 -18.55 -7.30 12.94
N GLU A 45 -17.73 -6.67 13.77
CA GLU A 45 -17.76 -5.23 14.05
C GLU A 45 -16.58 -4.56 13.37
N ILE A 46 -16.85 -3.55 12.53
CA ILE A 46 -15.80 -2.82 11.79
C ILE A 46 -15.76 -1.39 12.29
N GLN A 47 -14.65 -1.00 12.88
CA GLN A 47 -14.40 0.37 13.32
C GLN A 47 -14.04 1.26 12.13
N CYS A 48 -14.71 2.41 12.04
CA CYS A 48 -14.49 3.39 10.98
C CYS A 48 -13.95 4.71 11.57
N ASP A 49 -12.77 5.10 11.14
CA ASP A 49 -12.20 6.41 11.42
C ASP A 49 -12.85 7.45 10.49
N PHE A 50 -13.53 8.43 11.05
CA PHE A 50 -14.20 9.48 10.29
C PHE A 50 -13.49 10.81 10.45
N VAL A 51 -13.22 11.50 9.31
CA VAL A 51 -12.58 12.81 9.29
C VAL A 51 -13.29 13.74 8.31
N ARG A 52 -13.65 14.93 8.75
CA ARG A 52 -14.09 16.02 7.87
C ARG A 52 -12.89 16.84 7.42
N LYS A 53 -12.79 17.11 6.11
CA LYS A 53 -11.71 17.90 5.52
C LYS A 53 -12.26 18.83 4.45
N ASP A 54 -11.49 19.86 4.12
CA ASP A 54 -11.72 20.63 2.90
C ASP A 54 -11.44 19.75 1.68
N CYS A 55 -12.48 19.10 1.17
CA CYS A 55 -12.45 18.24 0.00
C CYS A 55 -13.81 18.26 -0.73
N LYS A 56 -13.78 17.99 -2.03
CA LYS A 56 -14.98 18.06 -2.89
C LYS A 56 -15.85 16.79 -2.84
N ARG A 57 -15.31 15.66 -2.40
CA ARG A 57 -15.99 14.34 -2.50
C ARG A 57 -15.79 13.53 -1.23
N LEU A 58 -16.84 12.82 -0.81
CA LEU A 58 -16.73 11.77 0.19
C LEU A 58 -15.86 10.63 -0.37
N ARG A 59 -14.96 10.13 0.47
CA ARG A 59 -14.08 9.01 0.14
C ARG A 59 -14.12 7.99 1.27
N ILE A 60 -14.36 6.74 0.92
CA ILE A 60 -14.25 5.59 1.82
C ILE A 60 -13.06 4.75 1.35
N SER A 61 -12.19 4.34 2.26
CA SER A 61 -11.04 3.49 1.99
C SER A 61 -10.84 2.49 3.13
N VAL A 62 -10.44 1.28 2.78
CA VAL A 62 -9.99 0.26 3.74
C VAL A 62 -8.48 0.19 3.67
N THR A 63 -7.83 0.30 4.81
CA THR A 63 -6.36 0.26 4.92
C THR A 63 -5.87 -1.18 5.13
N PRO A 64 -4.59 -1.49 4.83
CA PRO A 64 -4.05 -2.84 5.02
C PRO A 64 -4.15 -3.36 6.45
N ASP A 65 -4.18 -2.49 7.45
CA ASP A 65 -4.40 -2.78 8.87
C ASP A 65 -5.89 -2.95 9.24
N LEU A 66 -6.74 -3.24 8.22
CA LEU A 66 -8.18 -3.51 8.33
C LEU A 66 -9.02 -2.34 8.84
N LYS A 67 -8.46 -1.13 8.94
CA LYS A 67 -9.19 0.07 9.36
C LYS A 67 -9.92 0.69 8.19
N VAL A 68 -11.17 1.08 8.43
CA VAL A 68 -11.97 1.82 7.45
C VAL A 68 -11.84 3.30 7.71
N LYS A 69 -11.39 4.06 6.71
CA LYS A 69 -11.27 5.52 6.78
C LYS A 69 -12.29 6.19 5.89
N VAL A 70 -13.11 7.04 6.50
CA VAL A 70 -14.12 7.85 5.81
C VAL A 70 -13.69 9.32 5.86
N THR A 71 -13.47 9.91 4.70
CA THR A 71 -13.17 11.34 4.57
C THR A 71 -14.33 12.03 3.87
N ALA A 72 -14.93 13.03 4.51
CA ALA A 72 -16.07 13.76 3.97
C ALA A 72 -15.79 15.27 3.86
N PRO A 73 -16.48 15.99 2.95
CA PRO A 73 -16.48 17.44 2.92
C PRO A 73 -16.93 18.06 4.25
N LEU A 74 -16.43 19.25 4.59
CA LEU A 74 -16.78 19.96 5.83
C LEU A 74 -18.29 20.22 5.95
N ASN A 75 -18.95 20.51 4.84
CA ASN A 75 -20.36 20.85 4.74
C ASN A 75 -21.29 19.66 4.45
N ALA A 76 -20.77 18.43 4.37
CA ALA A 76 -21.59 17.25 4.15
C ALA A 76 -22.48 16.96 5.37
N SER A 77 -23.78 16.70 5.18
CA SER A 77 -24.68 16.34 6.26
C SER A 77 -24.36 14.94 6.82
N ASP A 78 -24.66 14.71 8.10
CA ASP A 78 -24.45 13.41 8.71
C ASP A 78 -25.32 12.32 8.03
N SER A 79 -26.55 12.66 7.61
CA SER A 79 -27.43 11.76 6.87
C SER A 79 -26.84 11.34 5.54
N PHE A 80 -26.25 12.24 4.78
CA PHE A 80 -25.56 11.93 3.53
C PHE A 80 -24.41 10.95 3.76
N ILE A 81 -23.59 11.20 4.80
CA ILE A 81 -22.44 10.36 5.13
C ILE A 81 -22.90 8.97 5.56
N HIS A 82 -23.92 8.87 6.42
CA HIS A 82 -24.48 7.59 6.87
C HIS A 82 -25.05 6.78 5.72
N ASN A 83 -25.77 7.40 4.79
CA ASN A 83 -26.31 6.73 3.61
C ASN A 83 -25.18 6.20 2.71
N ALA A 84 -24.14 7.02 2.47
CA ALA A 84 -22.99 6.61 1.68
C ALA A 84 -22.23 5.43 2.31
N ILE A 85 -22.06 5.41 3.65
CA ILE A 85 -21.47 4.28 4.36
C ILE A 85 -22.35 3.04 4.22
N ARG A 86 -23.68 3.18 4.42
CA ARG A 86 -24.65 2.08 4.31
C ARG A 86 -24.61 1.44 2.92
N GLU A 87 -24.65 2.24 1.85
CA GLU A 87 -24.55 1.75 0.48
C GLU A 87 -23.23 1.00 0.21
N LYS A 88 -22.14 1.46 0.81
CA LYS A 88 -20.82 0.85 0.63
C LYS A 88 -20.50 -0.27 1.62
N THR A 89 -21.34 -0.52 2.60
CA THR A 89 -21.13 -1.58 3.61
C THR A 89 -20.84 -2.95 3.00
N PRO A 90 -21.58 -3.46 1.99
CA PRO A 90 -21.23 -4.75 1.37
C PRO A 90 -19.82 -4.77 0.78
N TRP A 91 -19.42 -3.69 0.12
CA TRP A 91 -18.07 -3.54 -0.43
C TRP A 91 -17.01 -3.45 0.67
N ILE A 92 -17.29 -2.72 1.76
CA ILE A 92 -16.40 -2.61 2.92
C ILE A 92 -16.14 -3.99 3.52
N ILE A 93 -17.19 -4.75 3.83
CA ILE A 93 -17.10 -6.08 4.41
C ILE A 93 -16.30 -7.02 3.50
N LYS A 94 -16.64 -7.08 2.22
CA LYS A 94 -15.91 -7.90 1.24
C LYS A 94 -14.43 -7.51 1.16
N THR A 95 -14.11 -6.21 1.26
CA THR A 95 -12.73 -5.72 1.20
C THR A 95 -11.97 -6.07 2.47
N VAL A 96 -12.58 -5.91 3.65
CA VAL A 96 -11.98 -6.29 4.94
C VAL A 96 -11.70 -7.78 4.97
N GLN A 97 -12.69 -8.63 4.64
CA GLN A 97 -12.52 -10.09 4.59
C GLN A 97 -11.41 -10.50 3.62
N ARG A 98 -11.36 -9.89 2.42
CA ARG A 98 -10.29 -10.15 1.47
C ARG A 98 -8.92 -9.78 2.04
N LEU A 99 -8.78 -8.62 2.69
CA LEU A 99 -7.53 -8.18 3.29
C LEU A 99 -7.14 -9.02 4.51
N ASP A 100 -8.11 -9.49 5.28
CA ASP A 100 -7.87 -10.36 6.44
C ASP A 100 -7.30 -11.72 6.03
N ASN A 101 -7.77 -12.24 4.91
CA ASN A 101 -7.27 -13.47 4.30
C ASN A 101 -5.94 -13.29 3.54
N CYS A 102 -5.37 -12.06 3.48
CA CYS A 102 -4.10 -11.83 2.81
C CYS A 102 -2.91 -12.28 3.68
N LEU A 103 -1.90 -12.81 3.02
CA LEU A 103 -0.61 -13.12 3.65
C LEU A 103 0.05 -11.83 4.16
N VAL A 104 0.42 -11.82 5.43
CA VAL A 104 1.17 -10.72 6.04
C VAL A 104 2.63 -11.07 5.98
N LEU A 105 3.40 -10.24 5.30
CA LEU A 105 4.84 -10.41 5.24
C LEU A 105 5.49 -9.97 6.55
N PRO A 106 6.50 -10.69 7.06
CA PRO A 106 7.20 -10.31 8.27
C PRO A 106 7.91 -8.97 8.09
N ILE A 107 7.60 -8.03 8.99
CA ILE A 107 8.27 -6.73 9.09
C ILE A 107 9.00 -6.73 10.44
N PRO A 108 10.33 -6.58 10.44
CA PRO A 108 11.08 -6.57 11.69
C PRO A 108 10.69 -5.35 12.54
N GLU A 109 10.53 -5.55 13.84
CA GLU A 109 10.17 -4.50 14.79
C GLU A 109 11.41 -3.85 15.40
N ASN A 110 12.38 -4.64 15.83
CA ASN A 110 13.55 -4.20 16.60
C ASN A 110 14.87 -4.27 15.84
N TYR A 111 14.89 -4.93 14.68
CA TYR A 111 16.10 -5.13 13.87
C TYR A 111 17.24 -5.80 14.63
N VAL A 112 16.91 -6.84 15.38
CA VAL A 112 17.86 -7.67 16.14
C VAL A 112 18.13 -9.00 15.47
N THR A 113 19.18 -9.72 15.93
CA THR A 113 19.48 -11.05 15.42
C THR A 113 18.30 -12.00 15.60
N ASP A 114 18.10 -12.89 14.62
CA ASP A 114 17.04 -13.89 14.47
C ASP A 114 15.65 -13.32 14.13
N GLU A 115 15.49 -12.00 13.99
CA GLU A 115 14.26 -11.44 13.43
C GLU A 115 14.08 -11.85 11.97
N ARG A 116 12.81 -12.07 11.60
CA ARG A 116 12.42 -12.48 10.26
C ARG A 116 12.21 -11.28 9.35
N LEU A 117 12.67 -11.42 8.13
CA LEU A 117 12.58 -10.44 7.06
C LEU A 117 11.94 -11.09 5.84
N ALA A 118 11.05 -10.40 5.13
CA ALA A 118 10.52 -10.87 3.86
C ALA A 118 11.46 -10.51 2.70
N TYR A 119 11.78 -11.48 1.87
CA TYR A 119 12.58 -11.27 0.66
C TYR A 119 12.15 -12.23 -0.45
N LEU A 120 11.72 -11.70 -1.59
CA LEU A 120 11.26 -12.45 -2.77
C LEU A 120 10.21 -13.54 -2.47
N GLY A 121 9.28 -13.25 -1.54
CA GLY A 121 8.22 -14.16 -1.16
C GLY A 121 8.62 -15.22 -0.12
N SER A 122 9.88 -15.21 0.30
CA SER A 122 10.41 -16.10 1.35
C SER A 122 10.73 -15.32 2.62
N GLU A 123 10.80 -16.02 3.73
CA GLU A 123 11.33 -15.49 4.98
C GLU A 123 12.84 -15.75 5.04
N ILE A 124 13.59 -14.71 5.41
CA ILE A 124 15.03 -14.79 5.71
C ILE A 124 15.26 -14.31 7.14
N ARG A 125 16.37 -14.71 7.74
CA ARG A 125 16.75 -14.32 9.11
C ARG A 125 17.76 -13.19 9.08
N LEU A 126 17.66 -12.28 10.03
CA LEU A 126 18.64 -11.23 10.24
C LEU A 126 19.74 -11.72 11.21
N LYS A 127 20.99 -11.54 10.85
CA LYS A 127 22.15 -11.76 11.73
C LYS A 127 22.92 -10.46 11.89
N VAL A 128 22.84 -9.89 13.08
CA VAL A 128 23.54 -8.65 13.43
C VAL A 128 24.83 -8.98 14.18
N VAL A 129 25.94 -8.49 13.63
CA VAL A 129 27.28 -8.76 14.19
C VAL A 129 27.97 -7.44 14.51
N ARG A 130 28.52 -7.34 15.71
CA ARG A 130 29.37 -6.21 16.08
C ARG A 130 30.76 -6.38 15.47
N GLY A 131 31.20 -5.44 14.67
CA GLY A 131 32.49 -5.51 13.98
C GLY A 131 32.72 -4.34 13.05
N LYS A 132 33.73 -4.46 12.18
CA LYS A 132 33.97 -3.47 11.11
C LYS A 132 32.72 -3.39 10.23
N LYS A 133 32.36 -2.16 9.81
CA LYS A 133 31.24 -1.96 8.90
C LYS A 133 31.50 -2.61 7.56
N GLU A 134 30.56 -3.45 7.13
CA GLU A 134 30.58 -4.11 5.83
C GLU A 134 29.25 -3.90 5.12
N THR A 135 29.24 -4.10 3.80
CA THR A 135 27.99 -4.11 3.04
C THR A 135 27.20 -5.35 3.40
N PRO A 136 25.92 -5.24 3.80
CA PRO A 136 25.11 -6.40 4.12
C PRO A 136 25.04 -7.39 2.95
N TRP A 137 25.12 -8.70 3.25
CA TRP A 137 25.02 -9.76 2.26
C TRP A 137 24.12 -10.90 2.73
N LEU A 138 23.47 -11.54 1.78
CA LEU A 138 22.64 -12.70 2.01
C LEU A 138 23.46 -13.97 1.76
N SER A 139 23.45 -14.90 2.71
CA SER A 139 24.04 -16.24 2.58
C SER A 139 23.00 -17.27 3.02
N GLY A 140 22.58 -18.11 2.08
CA GLY A 140 21.44 -19.00 2.28
C GLY A 140 20.17 -18.22 2.63
N ASP A 141 19.61 -18.47 3.79
CA ASP A 141 18.42 -17.79 4.34
C ASP A 141 18.77 -16.68 5.34
N THR A 142 20.04 -16.30 5.47
CA THR A 142 20.48 -15.37 6.52
C THR A 142 21.12 -14.11 5.93
N LEU A 143 20.56 -12.94 6.29
CA LEU A 143 21.10 -11.63 5.97
C LEU A 143 22.07 -11.19 7.09
N PHE A 144 23.33 -11.06 6.74
CA PHE A 144 24.39 -10.60 7.65
C PHE A 144 24.52 -9.09 7.58
N VAL A 145 24.54 -8.45 8.77
CA VAL A 145 24.75 -7.01 8.94
C VAL A 145 25.85 -6.78 9.96
N HIS A 146 27.01 -6.30 9.51
CA HIS A 146 28.16 -6.00 10.34
C HIS A 146 28.25 -4.49 10.60
N LEU A 147 28.27 -4.10 11.88
CA LEU A 147 28.33 -2.71 12.30
C LEU A 147 29.19 -2.52 13.57
N PRO A 148 29.95 -1.41 13.69
CA PRO A 148 30.67 -1.09 14.93
C PRO A 148 29.71 -0.83 16.10
N ARG A 149 28.55 -0.23 15.83
CA ARG A 149 27.49 0.07 16.80
C ARG A 149 26.16 -0.40 16.24
N PRO A 150 25.76 -1.65 16.51
CA PRO A 150 24.54 -2.24 15.94
C PRO A 150 23.29 -1.88 16.75
N ASP A 151 22.98 -0.59 16.88
CA ASP A 151 21.68 -0.16 17.39
C ASP A 151 20.58 -0.32 16.32
N MET A 152 19.33 -0.35 16.75
CA MET A 152 18.14 -0.53 15.90
C MET A 152 18.15 0.41 14.68
N LYS A 153 18.49 1.69 14.88
CA LYS A 153 18.46 2.70 13.81
C LYS A 153 19.52 2.43 12.74
N ASN A 154 20.72 2.06 13.17
CA ASN A 154 21.84 1.77 12.27
C ASN A 154 21.59 0.47 11.51
N VAL A 155 21.14 -0.59 12.19
CA VAL A 155 20.80 -1.87 11.56
C VAL A 155 19.68 -1.68 10.53
N LYS A 156 18.59 -1.02 10.91
CA LYS A 156 17.48 -0.68 9.99
C LYS A 156 17.96 0.06 8.74
N LYS A 157 18.85 1.03 8.91
CA LYS A 157 19.42 1.81 7.79
C LYS A 157 20.18 0.92 6.80
N GLU A 158 20.97 -0.02 7.28
CA GLU A 158 21.74 -0.92 6.41
C GLU A 158 20.83 -1.97 5.75
N VAL A 159 19.83 -2.51 6.46
CA VAL A 159 18.80 -3.39 5.90
C VAL A 159 18.01 -2.66 4.80
N ASP A 160 17.56 -1.42 5.04
CA ASP A 160 16.85 -0.60 4.04
C ASP A 160 17.73 -0.31 2.81
N LYS A 161 19.04 -0.10 3.01
CA LYS A 161 20.01 0.08 1.93
C LYS A 161 20.17 -1.21 1.11
N TRP A 162 20.29 -2.36 1.78
CA TRP A 162 20.39 -3.66 1.13
C TRP A 162 19.15 -3.95 0.27
N TYR A 163 17.95 -3.77 0.82
CA TYR A 163 16.72 -3.93 0.03
C TYR A 163 16.67 -3.03 -1.19
N ARG A 164 17.19 -1.81 -1.10
CA ARG A 164 17.25 -0.89 -2.24
C ARG A 164 18.19 -1.41 -3.33
N LEU A 165 19.39 -1.86 -2.97
CA LEU A 165 20.36 -2.41 -3.91
C LEU A 165 19.81 -3.67 -4.60
N GLU A 166 19.18 -4.57 -3.82
CA GLU A 166 18.54 -5.77 -4.37
C GLU A 166 17.36 -5.42 -5.30
N ALA A 167 16.56 -4.44 -4.93
CA ALA A 167 15.47 -3.96 -5.78
C ALA A 167 16.01 -3.35 -7.10
N GLU A 168 17.07 -2.57 -7.06
CA GLU A 168 17.72 -2.01 -8.26
C GLU A 168 18.21 -3.12 -9.18
N ARG A 169 18.88 -4.13 -8.65
CA ARG A 169 19.37 -5.29 -9.37
C ARG A 169 18.23 -6.11 -9.99
N ILE A 170 17.24 -6.49 -9.17
CA ILE A 170 16.18 -7.42 -9.57
C ILE A 170 15.16 -6.74 -10.48
N PHE A 171 14.68 -5.54 -10.12
CA PHE A 171 13.70 -4.83 -10.93
C PHE A 171 14.30 -4.36 -12.25
N GLY A 172 15.59 -3.98 -12.25
CA GLY A 172 16.33 -3.65 -13.47
C GLY A 172 16.41 -4.82 -14.43
N ARG A 173 16.70 -6.03 -13.91
CA ARG A 173 16.71 -7.27 -14.70
C ARG A 173 15.32 -7.54 -15.30
N TYR A 174 14.27 -7.59 -14.51
CA TYR A 174 12.92 -7.84 -15.00
C TYR A 174 12.42 -6.76 -15.97
N LEU A 175 12.80 -5.49 -15.75
CA LEU A 175 12.47 -4.43 -16.68
C LEU A 175 13.15 -4.64 -18.04
N LYS A 176 14.43 -5.00 -18.06
CA LYS A 176 15.17 -5.30 -19.28
C LYS A 176 14.59 -6.51 -20.03
N GLU A 177 14.33 -7.60 -19.32
CA GLU A 177 13.72 -8.82 -19.86
C GLU A 177 12.31 -8.51 -20.43
N GLY A 178 11.46 -7.83 -19.66
CA GLY A 178 10.11 -7.44 -20.12
C GLY A 178 10.16 -6.45 -21.29
N TYR A 179 11.09 -5.50 -21.30
CA TYR A 179 11.25 -4.56 -22.41
C TYR A 179 11.68 -5.26 -23.70
N SER A 180 12.51 -6.27 -23.65
CA SER A 180 12.89 -7.05 -24.86
C SER A 180 11.68 -7.68 -25.54
N ILE A 181 10.61 -8.01 -24.78
CA ILE A 181 9.36 -8.56 -25.30
C ILE A 181 8.52 -7.47 -25.99
N VAL A 182 8.41 -6.29 -25.37
CA VAL A 182 7.53 -5.20 -25.86
C VAL A 182 8.20 -4.26 -26.87
N SER A 183 9.53 -4.23 -26.96
CA SER A 183 10.29 -3.34 -27.85
C SER A 183 9.95 -3.50 -29.33
N LYS A 184 9.61 -4.71 -29.76
CA LYS A 184 9.17 -5.02 -31.13
C LYS A 184 7.88 -4.31 -31.57
N TYR A 185 7.16 -3.69 -30.63
CA TYR A 185 5.98 -2.87 -30.92
C TYR A 185 6.31 -1.37 -31.05
N GLY A 186 7.59 -1.02 -31.24
CA GLY A 186 8.05 0.36 -31.43
C GLY A 186 8.01 1.22 -30.18
N LEU A 187 7.96 0.58 -28.99
CA LEU A 187 7.96 1.29 -27.72
C LEU A 187 9.39 1.72 -27.36
N ARG A 188 9.52 2.95 -26.87
CA ARG A 188 10.83 3.45 -26.41
C ARG A 188 11.28 2.75 -25.14
N GLU A 189 12.58 2.69 -24.93
CA GLU A 189 13.16 2.13 -23.72
C GLU A 189 12.75 2.95 -22.49
N PRO A 190 12.19 2.31 -21.46
CA PRO A 190 11.82 2.96 -20.23
C PRO A 190 13.03 3.13 -19.31
N PHE A 191 12.95 4.10 -18.40
CA PHE A 191 13.91 4.19 -17.30
C PHE A 191 13.24 3.91 -15.95
N LEU A 192 13.96 3.12 -15.13
CA LEU A 192 13.49 2.68 -13.83
C LEU A 192 13.66 3.77 -12.77
N LYS A 193 12.65 3.95 -11.93
CA LYS A 193 12.73 4.64 -10.66
C LYS A 193 12.15 3.77 -9.55
N ILE A 194 12.81 3.68 -8.41
CA ILE A 194 12.33 2.93 -7.26
C ILE A 194 11.99 3.91 -6.14
N ARG A 195 10.77 3.76 -5.59
CA ARG A 195 10.28 4.58 -4.47
C ARG A 195 9.46 3.75 -3.48
N ARG A 196 9.40 4.16 -2.22
CA ARG A 196 8.36 3.71 -1.30
C ARG A 196 7.05 4.43 -1.65
N MET A 197 6.00 3.67 -1.96
CA MET A 197 4.67 4.21 -2.29
C MET A 197 3.61 3.60 -1.36
N LYS A 198 2.58 4.40 -1.01
CA LYS A 198 1.55 3.97 -0.03
C LYS A 198 0.43 3.16 -0.65
N SER A 199 0.05 3.43 -1.92
CA SER A 199 -1.22 2.96 -2.49
C SER A 199 -1.12 2.28 -3.84
N ARG A 200 0.09 2.11 -4.38
CA ARG A 200 0.28 1.45 -5.68
C ARG A 200 1.60 0.69 -5.73
N TRP A 201 1.65 -0.32 -6.58
CA TRP A 201 2.83 -1.14 -6.78
C TRP A 201 3.76 -0.57 -7.86
N GLY A 202 3.19 0.06 -8.88
CA GLY A 202 3.93 0.70 -9.95
C GLY A 202 3.21 1.92 -10.50
N SER A 203 3.85 2.62 -11.43
CA SER A 203 3.25 3.63 -12.29
C SER A 203 4.15 3.92 -13.50
N CYS A 204 3.54 4.07 -14.67
CA CYS A 204 4.22 4.53 -15.87
C CYS A 204 3.82 5.97 -16.17
N GLY A 205 4.81 6.83 -16.41
CA GLY A 205 4.61 8.21 -16.84
C GLY A 205 4.66 8.34 -18.36
N ARG A 206 4.01 9.37 -18.93
CA ARG A 206 4.05 9.68 -20.37
C ARG A 206 5.47 9.81 -20.93
N SER A 207 6.42 10.18 -20.09
CA SER A 207 7.85 10.27 -20.46
C SER A 207 8.56 8.92 -20.60
N GLY A 208 7.88 7.79 -20.40
CA GLY A 208 8.50 6.45 -20.37
C GLY A 208 9.17 6.12 -19.04
N LYS A 209 8.94 6.94 -18.01
CA LYS A 209 9.43 6.69 -16.66
C LYS A 209 8.56 5.68 -15.94
N ILE A 210 9.11 4.51 -15.68
CA ILE A 210 8.47 3.48 -14.86
C ILE A 210 8.96 3.62 -13.42
N THR A 211 8.02 3.82 -12.50
CA THR A 211 8.32 3.88 -11.07
C THR A 211 7.77 2.63 -10.40
N LEU A 212 8.61 1.88 -9.71
CA LEU A 212 8.23 0.68 -8.96
C LEU A 212 8.31 0.91 -7.45
N ASN A 213 7.40 0.29 -6.72
CA ASN A 213 7.38 0.36 -5.25
C ASN A 213 8.46 -0.55 -4.67
N LEU A 214 9.32 0.00 -3.81
CA LEU A 214 10.35 -0.78 -3.13
C LEU A 214 9.78 -2.01 -2.39
N ARG A 215 8.53 -1.92 -1.89
CA ARG A 215 7.87 -3.06 -1.21
C ARG A 215 7.69 -4.31 -2.09
N LEU A 216 7.76 -4.19 -3.42
CA LEU A 216 7.74 -5.34 -4.32
C LEU A 216 8.87 -6.33 -4.06
N ILE A 217 10.01 -5.88 -3.48
CA ILE A 217 11.15 -6.74 -3.18
C ILE A 217 10.82 -7.82 -2.12
N HIS A 218 9.77 -7.60 -1.34
CA HIS A 218 9.31 -8.57 -0.34
C HIS A 218 8.41 -9.66 -0.95
N LEU A 219 7.87 -9.43 -2.15
CA LEU A 219 6.90 -10.32 -2.80
C LEU A 219 7.57 -11.38 -3.68
N PRO A 220 6.88 -12.49 -3.98
CA PRO A 220 7.37 -13.47 -4.94
C PRO A 220 7.74 -12.86 -6.30
N PRO A 221 8.74 -13.41 -6.99
CA PRO A 221 9.18 -12.94 -8.32
C PRO A 221 8.05 -12.77 -9.33
N VAL A 222 7.08 -13.67 -9.35
CA VAL A 222 5.90 -13.61 -10.25
C VAL A 222 5.08 -12.34 -10.09
N CYS A 223 5.04 -11.75 -8.88
CA CYS A 223 4.40 -10.47 -8.62
C CYS A 223 5.20 -9.30 -9.21
N ILE A 224 6.52 -9.36 -9.11
CA ILE A 224 7.43 -8.34 -9.67
C ILE A 224 7.32 -8.34 -11.19
N GLU A 225 7.41 -9.52 -11.82
CA GLU A 225 7.25 -9.68 -13.27
C GLU A 225 5.92 -9.13 -13.77
N TYR A 226 4.82 -9.47 -13.06
CA TYR A 226 3.49 -8.97 -13.41
C TYR A 226 3.42 -7.44 -13.36
N ILE A 227 3.90 -6.81 -12.30
CA ILE A 227 3.86 -5.35 -12.18
C ILE A 227 4.77 -4.69 -13.21
N VAL A 228 5.96 -5.22 -13.46
CA VAL A 228 6.86 -4.71 -14.52
C VAL A 228 6.18 -4.78 -15.89
N MET A 229 5.59 -5.93 -16.26
CA MET A 229 4.90 -6.07 -17.54
C MET A 229 3.67 -5.16 -17.62
N HIS A 230 2.91 -5.02 -16.55
CA HIS A 230 1.79 -4.10 -16.47
C HIS A 230 2.20 -2.64 -16.75
N GLU A 231 3.30 -2.18 -16.13
CA GLU A 231 3.80 -0.83 -16.35
C GLU A 231 4.43 -0.65 -17.74
N LEU A 232 5.01 -1.70 -18.32
CA LEU A 232 5.48 -1.69 -19.70
C LEU A 232 4.32 -1.56 -20.70
N CYS A 233 3.20 -2.22 -20.46
CA CYS A 233 2.00 -2.07 -21.30
C CYS A 233 1.46 -0.63 -21.30
N HIS A 234 1.67 0.12 -20.23
CA HIS A 234 1.31 1.53 -20.15
C HIS A 234 2.17 2.45 -21.04
N LEU A 235 3.29 1.99 -21.57
CA LEU A 235 4.02 2.73 -22.61
C LEU A 235 3.19 2.88 -23.90
N LYS A 236 2.28 1.93 -24.15
CA LYS A 236 1.39 1.92 -25.31
C LYS A 236 -0.02 2.44 -24.97
N TYR A 237 -0.58 1.98 -23.88
CA TYR A 237 -1.96 2.28 -23.46
C TYR A 237 -1.97 2.90 -22.07
N LEU A 238 -2.22 4.21 -21.98
CA LEU A 238 -2.14 4.96 -20.72
C LEU A 238 -3.25 4.65 -19.71
N ASN A 239 -4.35 4.07 -20.17
CA ASN A 239 -5.51 3.70 -19.35
C ASN A 239 -5.76 2.19 -19.42
N HIS A 240 -6.51 1.66 -18.47
CA HIS A 240 -6.88 0.25 -18.39
C HIS A 240 -8.12 -0.05 -19.28
N SER A 241 -8.04 0.32 -20.57
CA SER A 241 -9.07 0.02 -21.58
C SER A 241 -9.07 -1.48 -21.95
N LYS A 242 -10.02 -1.87 -22.80
CA LYS A 242 -10.05 -3.21 -23.39
C LYS A 242 -8.75 -3.52 -24.15
N ASP A 243 -8.22 -2.55 -24.89
CA ASP A 243 -6.99 -2.70 -25.67
C ASP A 243 -5.76 -2.90 -24.77
N PHE A 244 -5.70 -2.19 -23.63
CA PHE A 244 -4.67 -2.43 -22.61
C PHE A 244 -4.67 -3.89 -22.15
N TYR A 245 -5.83 -4.41 -21.75
CA TYR A 245 -5.91 -5.80 -21.27
C TYR A 245 -5.70 -6.82 -22.38
N SER A 246 -6.09 -6.53 -23.62
CA SER A 246 -5.77 -7.38 -24.77
C SER A 246 -4.28 -7.42 -25.03
N PHE A 247 -3.60 -6.28 -24.93
CA PHE A 247 -2.16 -6.20 -25.08
C PHE A 247 -1.42 -6.90 -23.93
N LEU A 248 -1.87 -6.68 -22.68
CA LEU A 248 -1.31 -7.39 -21.52
C LEU A 248 -1.49 -8.90 -21.65
N GLN A 249 -2.65 -9.38 -22.15
CA GLN A 249 -2.90 -10.80 -22.39
C GLN A 249 -1.96 -11.39 -23.45
N LEU A 250 -1.61 -10.59 -24.46
CA LEU A 250 -0.68 -11.00 -25.51
C LEU A 250 0.77 -11.07 -24.97
N MET A 251 1.17 -10.13 -24.10
CA MET A 251 2.52 -10.06 -23.54
C MET A 251 2.74 -11.03 -22.37
N MET A 252 1.68 -11.34 -21.62
CA MET A 252 1.72 -12.19 -20.42
C MET A 252 0.40 -12.94 -20.31
N PRO A 253 0.27 -14.12 -20.95
CA PRO A 253 -1.00 -14.87 -20.98
C PRO A 253 -1.56 -15.25 -19.61
N ASP A 254 -0.70 -15.50 -18.64
CA ASP A 254 -1.03 -15.88 -17.25
C ASP A 254 -1.20 -14.69 -16.28
N TRP A 255 -1.30 -13.45 -16.81
CA TRP A 255 -1.36 -12.24 -15.98
C TRP A 255 -2.46 -12.24 -14.91
N ARG A 256 -3.61 -12.90 -15.17
CA ARG A 256 -4.72 -12.97 -14.21
C ARG A 256 -4.35 -13.81 -12.99
N GLU A 257 -3.60 -14.88 -13.19
CA GLU A 257 -3.13 -15.73 -12.11
C GLU A 257 -2.08 -15.01 -11.27
N ARG A 258 -1.10 -14.38 -11.91
CA ARG A 258 -0.08 -13.57 -11.23
C ARG A 258 -0.69 -12.41 -10.45
N LYS A 259 -1.74 -11.79 -11.00
CA LYS A 259 -2.52 -10.76 -10.28
C LYS A 259 -3.18 -11.33 -9.03
N ARG A 260 -3.76 -12.53 -9.08
CA ARG A 260 -4.35 -13.21 -7.91
C ARG A 260 -3.29 -13.47 -6.82
N VAL A 261 -2.10 -13.92 -7.22
CA VAL A 261 -0.98 -14.07 -6.29
C VAL A 261 -0.60 -12.73 -5.65
N LEU A 262 -0.49 -11.65 -6.43
CA LEU A 262 -0.22 -10.31 -5.88
C LEU A 262 -1.31 -9.85 -4.91
N GLU A 263 -2.57 -10.12 -5.22
CA GLU A 263 -3.73 -9.74 -4.40
C GLU A 263 -3.85 -10.57 -3.11
N SER A 264 -3.12 -11.69 -2.99
CA SER A 264 -3.02 -12.47 -1.75
C SER A 264 -2.01 -11.89 -0.73
N TYR A 265 -1.31 -10.81 -1.06
CA TYR A 265 -0.38 -10.11 -0.16
C TYR A 265 -0.90 -8.72 0.21
N ARG A 266 -0.59 -8.24 1.43
CA ARG A 266 -0.95 -6.91 1.94
C ARG A 266 0.22 -6.15 2.56
#